data_c41bf534ac2efc422f0eaae5dbc30156
#
_entry.id   c41bf534ac2efc422f0eaae5dbc30156
#
_cell.length_a   1.000
_cell.length_b   1.000
_cell.length_c   1.000
_cell.angle_alpha   90.00
_cell.angle_beta   90.00
_cell.angle_gamma   90.00
#
_symmetry.space_group_name_H-M   'P 1'
#
loop_
_entity.id
_entity.type
_entity.pdbx_description
1 polymer ?
#
loop_
_entity_poly.entity_id
_entity_poly.type
_entity_poly.pdbx_seq_one_letter_code
_entity_poly.pdbx_strand_id
1 'polypeptide(L)'
;MQAHIVLAHPEVKSFNAHLSGISQQVLNTAGYKTTLSDLYAMDFDPREGPHHYSSRKDAEVFHAQTEQRFSAENKTLPLEANSEIHCLLESDLLVVHFPLWWFGMPAILKGWMDRVFVYGRMYRSVMRYDKGICAGKKVIVCVTTGASEDSCSHNGREGDTRLHLWPILFPFRYLGFDVFQPEVFHGVGGVAFIEGNEGGLSTLETYSNRWTETLKTLSSRPLVQYNHDEDFEETKRLVSGAPVYSPFVRHNLNAIPQ
;
A
#
# COMPACT_ATOMS: atom_id res chain seq x y z
N MET A 1 17.59 11.71 1.20
CA MET A 1 16.37 10.96 0.83
C MET A 1 15.41 10.91 2.02
N GLN A 2 14.12 10.86 1.77
CA GLN A 2 13.10 10.74 2.81
C GLN A 2 12.31 9.44 2.63
N ALA A 3 11.96 8.78 3.73
CA ALA A 3 11.10 7.60 3.69
C ALA A 3 9.92 7.79 4.64
N HIS A 4 8.72 7.51 4.15
CA HIS A 4 7.51 7.52 4.95
C HIS A 4 7.07 6.09 5.23
N ILE A 5 6.77 5.78 6.48
CA ILE A 5 6.36 4.46 6.92
C ILE A 5 4.93 4.56 7.44
N VAL A 6 4.04 3.71 6.94
CA VAL A 6 2.66 3.60 7.40
C VAL A 6 2.47 2.25 8.07
N LEU A 7 1.99 2.24 9.30
CA LEU A 7 1.67 1.04 10.07
C LEU A 7 0.16 0.95 10.31
N ALA A 8 -0.44 -0.18 9.97
CA ALA A 8 -1.85 -0.46 10.20
C ALA A 8 -2.04 -1.73 11.03
N HIS A 9 -1.73 -1.67 12.32
CA HIS A 9 -1.98 -2.75 13.27
C HIS A 9 -2.35 -2.21 14.67
N PRO A 10 -3.42 -2.70 15.32
CA PRO A 10 -3.88 -2.17 16.61
C PRO A 10 -2.97 -2.54 17.78
N GLU A 11 -2.18 -3.61 17.69
CA GLU A 11 -1.33 -4.09 18.76
C GLU A 11 0.12 -3.62 18.56
N VAL A 12 0.60 -2.80 19.49
CA VAL A 12 1.96 -2.23 19.47
C VAL A 12 3.07 -3.28 19.62
N LYS A 13 2.75 -4.46 20.14
CA LYS A 13 3.68 -5.61 20.25
C LYS A 13 3.53 -6.57 19.07
N SER A 14 2.75 -6.22 18.06
CA SER A 14 2.57 -7.07 16.88
C SER A 14 3.85 -7.21 16.06
N PHE A 15 3.92 -8.28 15.29
CA PHE A 15 5.04 -8.46 14.37
C PHE A 15 5.10 -7.37 13.29
N ASN A 16 3.95 -6.83 12.85
CA ASN A 16 3.91 -5.66 11.94
C ASN A 16 4.56 -4.42 12.58
N ALA A 17 4.28 -4.14 13.84
CA ALA A 17 4.90 -3.03 14.57
C ALA A 17 6.41 -3.25 14.73
N HIS A 18 6.85 -4.48 15.04
CA HIS A 18 8.25 -4.86 15.11
C HIS A 18 8.95 -4.63 13.75
N LEU A 19 8.37 -5.09 12.65
CA LEU A 19 8.94 -4.89 11.30
C LEU A 19 8.97 -3.41 10.89
N SER A 20 7.99 -2.60 11.32
CA SER A 20 8.02 -1.15 11.07
C SER A 20 9.16 -0.46 11.83
N GLY A 21 9.47 -0.91 13.04
CA GLY A 21 10.64 -0.47 13.81
C GLY A 21 11.96 -0.82 13.11
N ILE A 22 12.06 -2.03 12.55
CA ILE A 22 13.21 -2.42 11.71
C ILE A 22 13.33 -1.48 10.51
N SER A 23 12.21 -1.14 9.85
CA SER A 23 12.21 -0.22 8.72
C SER A 23 12.80 1.14 9.09
N GLN A 24 12.38 1.72 10.20
CA GLN A 24 12.93 2.98 10.69
C GLN A 24 14.44 2.88 10.94
N GLN A 25 14.87 1.84 11.65
CA GLN A 25 16.27 1.65 11.99
C GLN A 25 17.16 1.47 10.75
N VAL A 26 16.77 0.57 9.84
CA VAL A 26 17.58 0.25 8.66
C VAL A 26 17.63 1.43 7.69
N LEU A 27 16.50 2.08 7.44
CA LEU A 27 16.43 3.22 6.53
C LEU A 27 17.17 4.44 7.09
N ASN A 28 17.08 4.72 8.40
CA ASN A 28 17.87 5.77 9.04
C ASN A 28 19.37 5.48 8.92
N THR A 29 19.79 4.24 9.14
CA THR A 29 21.20 3.82 8.97
C THR A 29 21.65 3.97 7.51
N ALA A 30 20.75 3.77 6.55
CA ALA A 30 21.02 3.97 5.12
C ALA A 30 20.95 5.45 4.68
N GLY A 31 20.77 6.40 5.60
CA GLY A 31 20.78 7.84 5.34
C GLY A 31 19.42 8.43 4.91
N TYR A 32 18.34 7.70 5.08
CA TYR A 32 17.00 8.27 4.93
C TYR A 32 16.59 9.02 6.20
N LYS A 33 15.88 10.14 6.04
CA LYS A 33 15.08 10.73 7.12
C LYS A 33 13.73 10.03 7.12
N THR A 34 13.40 9.31 8.20
CA THR A 34 12.14 8.56 8.29
C THR A 34 11.06 9.32 9.02
N THR A 35 9.81 9.16 8.57
CA THR A 35 8.59 9.52 9.30
C THR A 35 7.71 8.28 9.46
N LEU A 36 6.93 8.21 10.53
CA LEU A 36 6.01 7.09 10.81
C LEU A 36 4.60 7.61 11.04
N SER A 37 3.63 7.05 10.31
CA SER A 37 2.20 7.15 10.60
C SER A 37 1.71 5.80 11.12
N ASP A 38 1.60 5.68 12.44
CA ASP A 38 0.90 4.57 13.08
C ASP A 38 -0.59 4.94 13.14
N LEU A 39 -1.38 4.36 12.21
CA LEU A 39 -2.77 4.76 12.01
C LEU A 39 -3.66 4.52 13.24
N TYR A 40 -3.36 3.48 14.05
CA TYR A 40 -4.10 3.23 15.28
C TYR A 40 -3.67 4.16 16.40
N ALA A 41 -2.37 4.41 16.57
CA ALA A 41 -1.88 5.35 17.58
C ALA A 41 -2.30 6.80 17.28
N MET A 42 -2.51 7.14 16.01
CA MET A 42 -3.02 8.44 15.56
C MET A 42 -4.54 8.58 15.73
N ASP A 43 -5.24 7.51 16.08
CA ASP A 43 -6.72 7.44 16.07
C ASP A 43 -7.29 7.93 14.71
N PHE A 44 -6.65 7.49 13.61
CA PHE A 44 -7.05 7.93 12.28
C PHE A 44 -8.46 7.45 11.95
N ASP A 45 -9.39 8.39 11.68
CA ASP A 45 -10.75 8.03 11.28
C ASP A 45 -10.76 7.52 9.83
N PRO A 46 -11.04 6.21 9.59
CA PRO A 46 -11.03 5.64 8.25
C PRO A 46 -12.26 5.98 7.41
N ARG A 47 -13.28 6.60 8.01
CA ARG A 47 -14.55 6.85 7.34
C ARG A 47 -14.46 8.12 6.51
N GLU A 48 -14.49 8.02 5.19
CA GLU A 48 -14.71 9.18 4.34
C GLU A 48 -16.15 9.70 4.54
N GLY A 49 -16.29 11.00 4.78
CA GLY A 49 -17.62 11.56 5.03
C GLY A 49 -17.66 13.07 5.25
N PRO A 50 -18.87 13.64 5.26
CA PRO A 50 -19.06 15.09 5.32
C PRO A 50 -18.51 15.74 6.60
N HIS A 51 -18.39 14.99 7.69
CA HIS A 51 -17.94 15.50 8.99
C HIS A 51 -16.46 15.91 9.00
N HIS A 52 -15.67 15.52 8.00
CA HIS A 52 -14.27 15.94 7.86
C HIS A 52 -14.10 17.32 7.22
N TYR A 53 -15.12 17.82 6.54
CA TYR A 53 -15.02 19.04 5.73
C TYR A 53 -15.64 20.23 6.44
N SER A 54 -14.82 21.19 6.86
CA SER A 54 -15.26 22.42 7.51
C SER A 54 -16.07 23.34 6.58
N SER A 55 -15.84 23.22 5.27
CA SER A 55 -16.56 23.92 4.21
C SER A 55 -16.82 22.94 3.09
N ARG A 56 -18.04 22.88 2.61
CA ARG A 56 -18.48 21.95 1.57
C ARG A 56 -18.88 22.69 0.30
N LYS A 57 -18.69 22.02 -0.85
CA LYS A 57 -19.15 22.51 -2.15
C LYS A 57 -20.67 22.46 -2.25
N ASP A 58 -21.26 21.38 -1.73
CA ASP A 58 -22.69 21.15 -1.68
C ASP A 58 -23.09 20.78 -0.24
N ALA A 59 -23.94 21.60 0.38
CA ALA A 59 -24.37 21.37 1.76
C ALA A 59 -25.38 20.23 1.90
N GLU A 60 -26.14 19.95 0.85
CA GLU A 60 -27.26 19.00 0.87
C GLU A 60 -26.80 17.59 0.52
N VAL A 61 -25.92 17.45 -0.49
CA VAL A 61 -25.48 16.14 -1.01
C VAL A 61 -23.97 16.00 -0.84
N PHE A 62 -23.54 14.93 -0.17
CA PHE A 62 -22.13 14.58 -0.05
C PHE A 62 -21.70 13.72 -1.23
N HIS A 63 -20.79 14.25 -2.04
CA HIS A 63 -20.12 13.51 -3.10
C HIS A 63 -18.60 13.61 -2.86
N ALA A 64 -17.99 12.53 -2.37
CA ALA A 64 -16.62 12.52 -1.87
C ALA A 64 -15.60 13.20 -2.82
N GLN A 65 -15.55 12.81 -4.10
CA GLN A 65 -14.62 13.41 -5.05
C GLN A 65 -14.84 14.88 -5.30
N THR A 66 -16.10 15.33 -5.27
CA THR A 66 -16.45 16.76 -5.42
C THR A 66 -15.95 17.57 -4.22
N GLU A 67 -16.17 17.06 -3.01
CA GLU A 67 -15.75 17.72 -1.78
C GLU A 67 -14.23 17.71 -1.63
N GLN A 68 -13.59 16.59 -1.96
CA GLN A 68 -12.12 16.45 -2.00
C GLN A 68 -11.49 17.50 -2.94
N ARG A 69 -12.02 17.61 -4.17
CA ARG A 69 -11.53 18.57 -5.14
C ARG A 69 -11.74 20.02 -4.66
N PHE A 70 -12.93 20.32 -4.18
CA PHE A 70 -13.26 21.65 -3.67
C PHE A 70 -12.33 22.04 -2.52
N SER A 71 -12.13 21.15 -1.55
CA SER A 71 -11.24 21.39 -0.42
C SER A 71 -9.77 21.51 -0.83
N ALA A 72 -9.31 20.70 -1.81
CA ALA A 72 -7.97 20.80 -2.33
C ALA A 72 -7.71 22.15 -3.02
N GLU A 73 -8.66 22.63 -3.85
CA GLU A 73 -8.59 23.90 -4.56
C GLU A 73 -8.63 25.10 -3.60
N ASN A 74 -9.40 25.00 -2.50
CA ASN A 74 -9.55 26.05 -1.50
C ASN A 74 -8.56 25.93 -0.32
N LYS A 75 -7.67 24.94 -0.32
CA LYS A 75 -6.70 24.67 0.77
C LYS A 75 -7.38 24.41 2.13
N THR A 76 -8.52 23.75 2.11
CA THR A 76 -9.33 23.40 3.29
C THR A 76 -9.43 21.91 3.51
N LEU A 77 -8.47 21.13 2.97
CA LEU A 77 -8.39 19.69 3.23
C LEU A 77 -8.31 19.42 4.75
N PRO A 78 -8.95 18.36 5.24
CA PRO A 78 -8.83 17.94 6.64
C PRO A 78 -7.36 17.84 7.04
N LEU A 79 -7.01 18.38 8.21
CA LEU A 79 -5.62 18.56 8.63
C LEU A 79 -4.85 17.24 8.63
N GLU A 80 -5.44 16.19 9.16
CA GLU A 80 -4.83 14.86 9.21
C GLU A 80 -4.55 14.29 7.82
N ALA A 81 -5.54 14.35 6.91
CA ALA A 81 -5.35 13.90 5.53
C ALA A 81 -4.30 14.74 4.79
N ASN A 82 -4.31 16.05 4.99
CA ASN A 82 -3.33 16.95 4.38
C ASN A 82 -1.91 16.70 4.89
N SER A 83 -1.75 16.36 6.17
CA SER A 83 -0.46 15.97 6.76
C SER A 83 0.07 14.69 6.13
N GLU A 84 -0.77 13.67 5.98
CA GLU A 84 -0.42 12.41 5.31
C GLU A 84 -0.04 12.63 3.83
N ILE A 85 -0.81 13.45 3.11
CA ILE A 85 -0.48 13.85 1.73
C ILE A 85 0.89 14.51 1.67
N HIS A 86 1.21 15.40 2.62
CA HIS A 86 2.51 16.04 2.68
C HIS A 86 3.63 15.02 2.89
N CYS A 87 3.49 14.09 3.84
CA CYS A 87 4.44 13.02 4.06
C CYS A 87 4.68 12.17 2.80
N LEU A 88 3.60 11.81 2.08
CA LEU A 88 3.70 11.07 0.82
C LEU A 88 4.46 11.85 -0.26
N LEU A 89 4.14 13.14 -0.43
CA LEU A 89 4.73 13.95 -1.48
C LEU A 89 6.20 14.31 -1.22
N GLU A 90 6.61 14.41 0.06
CA GLU A 90 8.00 14.67 0.45
C GLU A 90 8.86 13.40 0.45
N SER A 91 8.26 12.21 0.57
CA SER A 91 9.00 10.97 0.62
C SER A 91 9.47 10.50 -0.76
N ASP A 92 10.67 9.93 -0.84
CA ASP A 92 11.20 9.20 -1.99
C ASP A 92 10.77 7.73 -1.97
N LEU A 93 10.54 7.20 -0.75
CA LEU A 93 10.16 5.82 -0.48
C LEU A 93 8.99 5.78 0.50
N LEU A 94 7.95 5.03 0.15
CA LEU A 94 6.85 4.66 1.03
C LEU A 94 7.00 3.19 1.45
N VAL A 95 6.87 2.91 2.73
CA VAL A 95 6.84 1.55 3.28
C VAL A 95 5.52 1.36 4.02
N VAL A 96 4.74 0.34 3.65
CA VAL A 96 3.43 0.10 4.25
C VAL A 96 3.39 -1.25 4.94
N HIS A 97 3.12 -1.27 6.25
CA HIS A 97 3.05 -2.48 7.09
C HIS A 97 1.62 -2.79 7.49
N PHE A 98 1.13 -3.99 7.16
CA PHE A 98 -0.21 -4.43 7.56
C PHE A 98 -0.38 -5.96 7.55
N PRO A 99 -1.30 -6.50 8.36
CA PRO A 99 -1.72 -7.89 8.26
C PRO A 99 -2.74 -8.06 7.14
N LEU A 100 -2.67 -9.17 6.41
CA LEU A 100 -3.69 -9.51 5.42
C LEU A 100 -4.92 -10.08 6.14
N TRP A 101 -5.94 -9.25 6.36
CA TRP A 101 -7.17 -9.63 6.99
C TRP A 101 -8.29 -9.79 5.98
N TRP A 102 -8.97 -10.94 6.00
CA TRP A 102 -10.04 -11.22 5.05
C TRP A 102 -9.62 -10.99 3.59
N PHE A 103 -8.42 -11.49 3.24
CA PHE A 103 -7.83 -11.39 1.91
C PHE A 103 -7.59 -9.96 1.43
N GLY A 104 -7.56 -8.99 2.35
CA GLY A 104 -7.39 -7.58 2.06
C GLY A 104 -6.63 -6.82 3.14
N MET A 105 -6.53 -5.51 2.98
CA MET A 105 -5.94 -4.64 3.99
C MET A 105 -6.94 -4.37 5.13
N PRO A 106 -6.46 -4.06 6.36
CA PRO A 106 -7.31 -3.58 7.44
C PRO A 106 -8.14 -2.36 7.03
N ALA A 107 -9.36 -2.24 7.58
CA ALA A 107 -10.28 -1.14 7.25
C ALA A 107 -9.65 0.24 7.46
N ILE A 108 -8.83 0.41 8.50
CA ILE A 108 -8.15 1.67 8.77
C ILE A 108 -7.19 2.06 7.64
N LEU A 109 -6.47 1.10 7.04
CA LEU A 109 -5.56 1.35 5.93
C LEU A 109 -6.34 1.66 4.64
N LYS A 110 -7.47 0.95 4.40
CA LYS A 110 -8.34 1.27 3.28
C LYS A 110 -8.91 2.69 3.39
N GLY A 111 -9.38 3.05 4.58
CA GLY A 111 -9.88 4.40 4.84
C GLY A 111 -8.78 5.46 4.76
N TRP A 112 -7.56 5.15 5.18
CA TRP A 112 -6.41 6.03 4.95
C TRP A 112 -6.22 6.29 3.45
N MET A 113 -6.25 5.25 2.60
CA MET A 113 -6.17 5.44 1.14
C MET A 113 -7.34 6.29 0.62
N ASP A 114 -8.57 6.04 1.06
CA ASP A 114 -9.77 6.76 0.61
C ASP A 114 -9.71 8.26 0.94
N ARG A 115 -9.09 8.61 2.07
CA ARG A 115 -9.03 9.99 2.57
C ARG A 115 -7.74 10.72 2.20
N VAL A 116 -6.67 10.00 1.85
CA VAL A 116 -5.36 10.58 1.49
C VAL A 116 -5.17 10.64 -0.01
N PHE A 117 -5.70 9.67 -0.78
CA PHE A 117 -5.62 9.70 -2.24
C PHE A 117 -6.70 10.62 -2.83
N VAL A 118 -6.58 11.89 -2.50
CA VAL A 118 -7.58 12.96 -2.73
C VAL A 118 -7.67 13.37 -4.20
N TYR A 119 -8.88 13.34 -4.75
CA TYR A 119 -9.14 13.90 -6.08
C TYR A 119 -8.88 15.41 -6.10
N GLY A 120 -8.17 15.84 -7.12
CA GLY A 120 -7.76 17.25 -7.25
C GLY A 120 -6.38 17.56 -6.68
N ARG A 121 -5.90 16.77 -5.70
CA ARG A 121 -4.55 16.93 -5.11
C ARG A 121 -3.62 15.78 -5.46
N MET A 122 -4.03 14.53 -5.19
CA MET A 122 -3.20 13.35 -5.42
C MET A 122 -3.39 12.75 -6.81
N TYR A 123 -4.57 12.92 -7.39
CA TYR A 123 -4.83 12.50 -8.76
C TYR A 123 -5.87 13.37 -9.45
N ARG A 124 -5.86 13.35 -10.78
CA ARG A 124 -6.84 13.96 -11.69
C ARG A 124 -6.99 13.09 -12.92
N SER A 125 -7.95 13.39 -13.80
CA SER A 125 -8.19 12.62 -15.02
C SER A 125 -6.94 12.44 -15.91
N VAL A 126 -6.04 13.43 -15.91
CA VAL A 126 -4.80 13.44 -16.70
C VAL A 126 -3.53 13.21 -15.88
N MET A 127 -3.65 13.10 -14.54
CA MET A 127 -2.53 12.96 -13.60
C MET A 127 -2.69 11.63 -12.84
N ARG A 128 -2.39 10.55 -13.51
CA ARG A 128 -2.46 9.17 -13.00
C ARG A 128 -1.57 8.24 -13.83
N TYR A 129 -1.29 7.04 -13.33
CA TYR A 129 -0.42 6.03 -13.95
C TYR A 129 0.95 6.61 -14.30
N ASP A 130 1.41 6.56 -15.55
CA ASP A 130 2.72 7.05 -15.96
C ASP A 130 2.88 8.57 -15.74
N LYS A 131 1.77 9.30 -15.68
CA LYS A 131 1.70 10.74 -15.40
C LYS A 131 1.24 11.05 -13.98
N GLY A 132 1.30 10.07 -13.08
CA GLY A 132 0.89 10.21 -11.68
C GLY A 132 1.79 11.19 -10.92
N ILE A 133 1.25 11.82 -9.88
CA ILE A 133 1.99 12.81 -9.06
C ILE A 133 3.18 12.18 -8.31
N CYS A 134 3.14 10.87 -8.10
CA CYS A 134 4.19 10.12 -7.43
C CYS A 134 5.18 9.45 -8.41
N ALA A 135 5.21 9.87 -9.69
CA ALA A 135 6.17 9.35 -10.66
C ALA A 135 7.61 9.55 -10.17
N GLY A 136 8.41 8.48 -10.24
CA GLY A 136 9.79 8.43 -9.72
C GLY A 136 9.91 8.15 -8.22
N LYS A 137 8.81 8.10 -7.47
CA LYS A 137 8.77 7.64 -6.08
C LYS A 137 8.53 6.14 -6.01
N LYS A 138 8.96 5.51 -4.93
CA LYS A 138 8.91 4.06 -4.78
C LYS A 138 8.04 3.66 -3.61
N VAL A 139 7.38 2.50 -3.71
CA VAL A 139 6.63 1.92 -2.60
C VAL A 139 6.93 0.44 -2.45
N ILE A 140 7.07 -0.02 -1.22
CA ILE A 140 7.09 -1.42 -0.85
C ILE A 140 6.04 -1.69 0.23
N VAL A 141 5.30 -2.79 0.08
CA VAL A 141 4.41 -3.26 1.13
C VAL A 141 5.01 -4.48 1.82
N CYS A 142 4.90 -4.50 3.13
CA CYS A 142 5.33 -5.56 4.02
C CYS A 142 4.08 -6.15 4.67
N VAL A 143 3.74 -7.39 4.33
CA VAL A 143 2.47 -8.02 4.67
C VAL A 143 2.70 -9.25 5.52
N THR A 144 1.88 -9.44 6.56
CA THR A 144 1.87 -10.68 7.34
C THR A 144 0.57 -11.43 7.11
N THR A 145 0.62 -12.77 7.11
CA THR A 145 -0.56 -13.64 7.05
C THR A 145 -0.54 -14.66 8.18
N GLY A 146 -1.70 -15.06 8.67
CA GLY A 146 -1.84 -16.16 9.63
C GLY A 146 -1.72 -17.54 8.99
N ALA A 147 -2.03 -17.66 7.69
CA ALA A 147 -1.95 -18.91 6.93
C ALA A 147 -0.54 -19.18 6.41
N SER A 148 -0.21 -20.44 6.21
CA SER A 148 1.09 -20.88 5.70
C SER A 148 1.30 -20.49 4.23
N GLU A 149 2.55 -20.45 3.78
CA GLU A 149 2.91 -20.16 2.40
C GLU A 149 2.27 -21.16 1.42
N ASP A 150 2.28 -22.45 1.72
CA ASP A 150 1.64 -23.49 0.91
C ASP A 150 0.14 -23.23 0.75
N SER A 151 -0.55 -22.87 1.86
CA SER A 151 -1.97 -22.55 1.84
C SER A 151 -2.28 -21.30 1.02
N CYS A 152 -1.36 -20.34 0.96
CA CYS A 152 -1.46 -19.07 0.26
C CYS A 152 -0.83 -19.09 -1.14
N SER A 153 -0.56 -20.26 -1.68
CA SER A 153 0.00 -20.44 -3.03
C SER A 153 -1.09 -20.50 -4.11
N HIS A 154 -0.68 -20.53 -5.39
CA HIS A 154 -1.60 -20.59 -6.54
C HIS A 154 -2.52 -21.81 -6.56
N ASN A 155 -2.14 -22.89 -5.89
CA ASN A 155 -2.93 -24.14 -5.72
C ASN A 155 -3.26 -24.40 -4.24
N GLY A 156 -3.00 -23.47 -3.36
CA GLY A 156 -3.33 -23.56 -1.95
C GLY A 156 -4.80 -23.20 -1.68
N ARG A 157 -5.30 -23.62 -0.53
CA ARG A 157 -6.71 -23.43 -0.15
C ARG A 157 -7.11 -21.96 -0.02
N GLU A 158 -6.18 -21.11 0.47
CA GLU A 158 -6.42 -19.67 0.66
C GLU A 158 -6.20 -18.87 -0.63
N GLY A 159 -5.69 -19.52 -1.68
CA GLY A 159 -5.42 -18.89 -2.97
C GLY A 159 -4.13 -18.06 -3.01
N ASP A 160 -3.76 -17.64 -4.20
CA ASP A 160 -2.49 -16.92 -4.44
C ASP A 160 -2.49 -15.52 -3.81
N THR A 161 -1.65 -15.32 -2.81
CA THR A 161 -1.48 -14.04 -2.13
C THR A 161 -1.14 -12.90 -3.09
N ARG A 162 -0.41 -13.16 -4.19
CA ARG A 162 -0.09 -12.14 -5.20
C ARG A 162 -1.36 -11.58 -5.85
N LEU A 163 -2.38 -12.42 -6.05
CA LEU A 163 -3.68 -11.99 -6.60
C LEU A 163 -4.46 -11.18 -5.56
N HIS A 164 -4.43 -11.57 -4.29
CA HIS A 164 -5.05 -10.80 -3.21
C HIS A 164 -4.40 -9.42 -3.04
N LEU A 165 -3.10 -9.33 -3.25
CA LEU A 165 -2.36 -8.06 -3.13
C LEU A 165 -2.53 -7.14 -4.34
N TRP A 166 -2.90 -7.64 -5.51
CA TRP A 166 -3.03 -6.81 -6.71
C TRP A 166 -3.92 -5.58 -6.50
N PRO A 167 -5.18 -5.69 -5.97
CA PRO A 167 -6.05 -4.53 -5.74
C PRO A 167 -5.51 -3.57 -4.66
N ILE A 168 -4.59 -4.03 -3.81
CA ILE A 168 -3.92 -3.22 -2.78
C ILE A 168 -2.75 -2.43 -3.39
N LEU A 169 -2.00 -3.05 -4.30
CA LEU A 169 -0.82 -2.45 -4.94
C LEU A 169 -1.20 -1.51 -6.09
N PHE A 170 -2.28 -1.81 -6.81
CA PHE A 170 -2.68 -1.05 -7.99
C PHE A 170 -3.03 0.43 -7.73
N PRO A 171 -3.63 0.83 -6.58
CA PRO A 171 -3.80 2.23 -6.22
C PRO A 171 -2.50 3.03 -6.16
N PHE A 172 -1.38 2.43 -5.73
CA PHE A 172 -0.08 3.10 -5.75
C PHE A 172 0.41 3.30 -7.20
N ARG A 173 0.26 2.29 -8.07
CA ARG A 173 0.51 2.43 -9.50
C ARG A 173 -0.37 3.52 -10.12
N TYR A 174 -1.64 3.63 -9.70
CA TYR A 174 -2.56 4.68 -10.16
C TYR A 174 -2.04 6.08 -9.83
N LEU A 175 -1.39 6.27 -8.67
CA LEU A 175 -0.73 7.52 -8.30
C LEU A 175 0.64 7.73 -8.96
N GLY A 176 1.18 6.74 -9.66
CA GLY A 176 2.45 6.82 -10.40
C GLY A 176 3.66 6.25 -9.66
N PHE A 177 3.50 5.61 -8.51
CA PHE A 177 4.62 4.96 -7.83
C PHE A 177 5.20 3.82 -8.65
N ASP A 178 6.52 3.65 -8.57
CA ASP A 178 7.21 2.40 -8.84
C ASP A 178 6.94 1.44 -7.67
N VAL A 179 6.20 0.37 -7.93
CA VAL A 179 5.77 -0.57 -6.89
C VAL A 179 6.74 -1.75 -6.84
N PHE A 180 7.50 -1.90 -5.76
CA PHE A 180 8.33 -3.08 -5.55
C PHE A 180 7.48 -4.34 -5.34
N GLN A 181 8.04 -5.51 -5.74
CA GLN A 181 7.45 -6.78 -5.34
C GLN A 181 7.24 -6.79 -3.82
N PRO A 182 6.03 -7.12 -3.33
CA PRO A 182 5.73 -7.10 -1.91
C PRO A 182 6.61 -8.08 -1.13
N GLU A 183 6.83 -7.81 0.15
CA GLU A 183 7.39 -8.79 1.08
C GLU A 183 6.24 -9.39 1.89
N VAL A 184 6.11 -10.71 1.86
CA VAL A 184 5.04 -11.42 2.55
C VAL A 184 5.63 -12.41 3.56
N PHE A 185 5.18 -12.33 4.80
CA PHE A 185 5.55 -13.21 5.89
C PHE A 185 4.35 -14.07 6.27
N HIS A 186 4.42 -15.34 5.89
CA HIS A 186 3.35 -16.31 6.10
C HIS A 186 3.43 -16.98 7.47
N GLY A 187 2.29 -17.44 8.00
CA GLY A 187 2.23 -18.22 9.24
C GLY A 187 2.50 -17.44 10.52
N VAL A 188 2.49 -16.10 10.49
CA VAL A 188 2.84 -15.26 11.65
C VAL A 188 1.86 -15.44 12.81
N GLY A 189 0.57 -15.61 12.54
CA GLY A 189 -0.47 -15.67 13.58
C GLY A 189 -0.43 -16.92 14.46
N GLY A 190 0.01 -18.07 13.92
CA GLY A 190 0.08 -19.34 14.68
C GLY A 190 1.35 -19.49 15.53
N VAL A 191 2.35 -18.67 15.27
CA VAL A 191 3.71 -18.84 15.80
C VAL A 191 4.00 -17.92 16.98
N ALA A 192 3.41 -16.70 16.99
CA ALA A 192 3.76 -15.67 17.96
C ALA A 192 3.03 -15.78 19.30
N PHE A 193 1.94 -16.56 19.40
CA PHE A 193 1.05 -16.58 20.57
C PHE A 193 1.04 -17.90 21.34
N ILE A 194 1.84 -18.89 20.95
CA ILE A 194 1.95 -20.14 21.73
C ILE A 194 3.13 -19.99 22.68
N GLU A 195 2.85 -19.78 23.98
CA GLU A 195 3.87 -19.82 25.02
C GLU A 195 4.68 -21.13 24.95
N GLY A 196 6.01 -21.01 24.91
CA GLY A 196 6.93 -22.14 24.84
C GLY A 196 7.24 -22.64 23.43
N ASN A 197 6.81 -21.97 22.36
CA ASN A 197 7.17 -22.34 20.98
C ASN A 197 8.50 -21.72 20.56
N GLU A 198 9.63 -22.36 20.91
CA GLU A 198 10.97 -21.91 20.51
C GLU A 198 11.12 -21.88 18.97
N GLY A 199 10.48 -22.79 18.24
CA GLY A 199 10.46 -22.80 16.76
C GLY A 199 9.80 -21.57 16.18
N GLY A 200 8.81 -21.01 16.89
CA GLY A 200 8.15 -19.78 16.54
C GLY A 200 9.02 -18.54 16.60
N LEU A 201 9.78 -18.40 17.67
CA LEU A 201 10.70 -17.29 17.85
C LEU A 201 11.81 -17.31 16.78
N SER A 202 12.36 -18.49 16.46
CA SER A 202 13.35 -18.67 15.40
C SER A 202 12.81 -18.25 14.02
N THR A 203 11.54 -18.52 13.75
CA THR A 203 10.89 -18.09 12.49
C THR A 203 10.73 -16.57 12.42
N LEU A 204 10.31 -15.93 13.51
CA LEU A 204 10.16 -14.46 13.56
C LEU A 204 11.52 -13.76 13.43
N GLU A 205 12.59 -14.33 14.04
CA GLU A 205 13.94 -13.81 13.86
C GLU A 205 14.40 -13.94 12.41
N THR A 206 14.16 -15.10 11.77
CA THR A 206 14.45 -15.30 10.35
C THR A 206 13.73 -14.29 9.48
N TYR A 207 12.45 -13.99 9.76
CA TYR A 207 11.67 -12.99 9.04
C TYR A 207 12.20 -11.58 9.28
N SER A 208 12.60 -11.24 10.50
CA SER A 208 13.22 -9.97 10.85
C SER A 208 14.51 -9.72 10.07
N ASN A 209 15.35 -10.77 9.98
CA ASN A 209 16.59 -10.74 9.20
C ASN A 209 16.30 -10.61 7.70
N ARG A 210 15.32 -11.34 7.16
CA ARG A 210 14.89 -11.25 5.75
C ARG A 210 14.38 -9.85 5.43
N TRP A 211 13.59 -9.23 6.30
CA TRP A 211 13.13 -7.87 6.10
C TRP A 211 14.27 -6.86 6.12
N THR A 212 15.19 -7.00 7.06
CA THR A 212 16.40 -6.19 7.14
C THR A 212 17.21 -6.24 5.85
N GLU A 213 17.46 -7.43 5.30
CA GLU A 213 18.19 -7.61 4.05
C GLU A 213 17.40 -7.09 2.83
N THR A 214 16.09 -7.27 2.81
CA THR A 214 15.21 -6.69 1.78
C THR A 214 15.38 -5.17 1.71
N LEU A 215 15.38 -4.48 2.86
CA LEU A 215 15.54 -3.02 2.89
C LEU A 215 16.96 -2.57 2.50
N LYS A 216 18.00 -3.31 2.89
CA LYS A 216 19.39 -3.02 2.51
C LYS A 216 19.64 -3.18 1.02
N THR A 217 18.95 -4.12 0.39
CA THR A 217 19.10 -4.46 -1.04
C THR A 217 17.97 -3.95 -1.91
N LEU A 218 17.19 -2.99 -1.41
CA LEU A 218 15.96 -2.52 -2.04
C LEU A 218 16.18 -2.00 -3.48
N SER A 219 17.33 -1.40 -3.77
CA SER A 219 17.68 -0.91 -5.10
C SER A 219 17.74 -2.00 -6.18
N SER A 220 17.98 -3.25 -5.79
CA SER A 220 18.02 -4.42 -6.68
C SER A 220 16.71 -5.22 -6.70
N ARG A 221 15.74 -4.84 -5.85
CA ARG A 221 14.47 -5.55 -5.77
C ARG A 221 13.64 -5.32 -7.03
N PRO A 222 13.06 -6.38 -7.64
CA PRO A 222 12.25 -6.22 -8.84
C PRO A 222 10.96 -5.44 -8.53
N LEU A 223 10.49 -4.72 -9.55
CA LEU A 223 9.21 -4.03 -9.53
C LEU A 223 8.08 -4.98 -9.95
N VAL A 224 6.87 -4.70 -9.48
CA VAL A 224 5.66 -5.28 -10.03
C VAL A 224 5.45 -4.72 -11.44
N GLN A 225 5.27 -5.60 -12.41
CA GLN A 225 5.03 -5.18 -13.78
C GLN A 225 3.57 -4.75 -13.95
N TYR A 226 3.39 -3.61 -14.60
CA TYR A 226 2.10 -3.06 -14.99
C TYR A 226 2.15 -2.56 -16.43
N ASN A 227 1.01 -2.54 -17.08
CA ASN A 227 0.88 -1.90 -18.37
C ASN A 227 1.13 -0.38 -18.27
N HIS A 228 1.75 0.18 -19.30
CA HIS A 228 1.97 1.60 -19.48
C HIS A 228 0.80 2.26 -20.23
N ASP A 229 0.73 3.59 -20.19
CA ASP A 229 -0.34 4.34 -20.88
C ASP A 229 -0.39 4.03 -22.39
N GLU A 230 0.77 3.76 -23.00
CA GLU A 230 0.93 3.40 -24.44
C GLU A 230 0.43 2.01 -24.81
N ASP A 231 0.27 1.12 -23.82
CA ASP A 231 -0.32 -0.21 -24.02
C ASP A 231 -1.84 -0.16 -24.23
N PHE A 232 -2.46 1.02 -24.12
CA PHE A 232 -3.89 1.19 -24.22
C PHE A 232 -4.30 2.12 -25.36
N GLU A 233 -5.34 1.72 -26.09
CA GLU A 233 -6.04 2.55 -27.06
C GLU A 233 -6.71 3.77 -26.40
N GLU A 234 -7.24 4.69 -27.20
CA GLU A 234 -8.07 5.81 -26.69
C GLU A 234 -9.27 5.34 -25.90
N THR A 235 -9.85 4.19 -26.29
CA THR A 235 -10.96 3.51 -25.60
C THR A 235 -10.58 2.94 -24.22
N LYS A 236 -9.30 2.97 -23.86
CA LYS A 236 -8.71 2.39 -22.62
C LYS A 236 -8.75 0.85 -22.61
N ARG A 237 -8.78 0.22 -23.76
CA ARG A 237 -8.58 -1.22 -23.95
C ARG A 237 -7.14 -1.48 -24.35
N LEU A 238 -6.61 -2.67 -23.96
CA LEU A 238 -5.28 -3.09 -24.37
C LEU A 238 -5.15 -3.08 -25.89
N VAL A 239 -4.09 -2.49 -26.39
CA VAL A 239 -3.66 -2.58 -27.79
C VAL A 239 -3.37 -4.04 -28.13
N SER A 240 -3.74 -4.47 -29.34
CA SER A 240 -3.47 -5.83 -29.78
C SER A 240 -1.97 -6.13 -29.71
N GLY A 241 -1.61 -7.22 -29.01
CA GLY A 241 -0.21 -7.60 -28.79
C GLY A 241 0.49 -6.94 -27.59
N ALA A 242 -0.17 -6.01 -26.88
CA ALA A 242 0.37 -5.50 -25.60
C ALA A 242 0.58 -6.63 -24.57
N PRO A 243 1.61 -6.53 -23.73
CA PRO A 243 1.87 -7.57 -22.72
C PRO A 243 0.73 -7.69 -21.70
N VAL A 244 0.57 -8.87 -21.12
CA VAL A 244 -0.37 -9.14 -20.04
C VAL A 244 0.40 -9.46 -18.78
N TYR A 245 0.35 -8.59 -17.80
CA TYR A 245 1.11 -8.71 -16.54
C TYR A 245 0.24 -9.20 -15.35
N SER A 246 -1.09 -9.23 -15.51
CA SER A 246 -1.98 -9.68 -14.46
C SER A 246 -3.26 -10.30 -15.03
N PRO A 247 -3.95 -11.16 -14.26
CA PRO A 247 -5.23 -11.72 -14.67
C PRO A 247 -6.37 -10.68 -14.70
N PHE A 248 -6.15 -9.49 -14.19
CA PHE A 248 -7.15 -8.41 -14.14
C PHE A 248 -7.16 -7.52 -15.38
N VAL A 249 -6.01 -7.43 -16.12
CA VAL A 249 -5.89 -6.65 -17.35
C VAL A 249 -5.38 -7.59 -18.44
N ARG A 250 -6.24 -8.04 -19.34
CA ARG A 250 -5.96 -9.10 -20.32
C ARG A 250 -6.79 -8.93 -21.59
N HIS A 251 -6.34 -9.51 -22.71
CA HIS A 251 -6.99 -9.38 -24.01
C HIS A 251 -8.33 -10.09 -24.11
N ASN A 252 -8.49 -11.23 -23.43
CA ASN A 252 -9.74 -12.00 -23.44
C ASN A 252 -9.97 -12.70 -22.10
N LEU A 253 -11.22 -13.13 -21.85
CA LEU A 253 -11.61 -13.73 -20.58
C LEU A 253 -10.94 -15.08 -20.29
N ASN A 254 -10.49 -15.80 -21.31
CA ASN A 254 -9.91 -17.14 -21.20
C ASN A 254 -8.39 -17.11 -21.03
N ALA A 255 -7.74 -15.96 -21.24
CA ALA A 255 -6.32 -15.79 -21.05
C ALA A 255 -6.03 -15.48 -19.56
N ILE A 256 -5.94 -16.51 -18.74
CA ILE A 256 -5.34 -16.37 -17.39
C ILE A 256 -3.84 -16.52 -17.60
N PRO A 257 -3.00 -15.53 -17.25
CA PRO A 257 -1.55 -15.69 -17.25
C PRO A 257 -1.18 -16.88 -16.36
N GLN A 258 -0.34 -17.75 -16.87
CA GLN A 258 0.22 -18.88 -16.10
C GLN A 258 1.23 -18.37 -15.07
#